data_c1f80e90b432fa0c643c50587719d538
#
_entry.id   c1f80e90b432fa0c643c50587719d538
#
_cell.length_a   1.000
_cell.length_b   1.000
_cell.length_c   1.000
_cell.angle_alpha   90.00
_cell.angle_beta   90.00
_cell.angle_gamma   90.00
#
_symmetry.space_group_name_H-M   'P 1'
#
loop_
_entity.id
_entity.type
_entity.pdbx_description
1 polymer ?
#
loop_
_entity_poly.entity_id
_entity_poly.type
_entity_poly.pdbx_seq_one_letter_code
_entity_poly.pdbx_strand_id
1 'polypeptide(L)'
;PALIDSKFITEKVHIDGKSFEVKPTSQMDFEEIYYQKEPYENDLPEINSMLTTKFGTLYGTRSGDKGGCANLGVWAKNQEAYAYLFEFLTVEKLKDLLPDLKDYEIDRYELPNILSLNFYVHDILQEGVSSSTRLDGQAKSLGEYLRAKDIEVPDFLIN
;
A
#
# COMPACT_ATOMS: atom_id res chain seq x y z
N PRO A 1 11.43 -19.93 2.86
CA PRO A 1 10.06 -20.34 2.58
C PRO A 1 9.97 -20.90 1.17
N ALA A 2 9.11 -21.89 0.97
CA ALA A 2 8.80 -22.44 -0.32
C ALA A 2 7.28 -22.47 -0.52
N LEU A 3 6.82 -22.26 -1.74
CA LEU A 3 5.43 -22.44 -2.11
C LEU A 3 5.21 -23.93 -2.41
N ILE A 4 4.17 -24.50 -1.83
CA ILE A 4 3.73 -25.89 -2.06
C ILE A 4 2.33 -25.80 -2.63
N ASP A 5 2.09 -26.51 -3.73
CA ASP A 5 0.77 -26.61 -4.33
C ASP A 5 -0.23 -27.21 -3.32
N SER A 6 -1.37 -26.57 -3.14
CA SER A 6 -2.40 -26.95 -2.17
C SER A 6 -2.89 -28.38 -2.32
N LYS A 7 -2.81 -28.97 -3.52
CA LYS A 7 -3.16 -30.39 -3.79
C LYS A 7 -2.34 -31.40 -2.97
N PHE A 8 -1.14 -30.97 -2.48
CA PHE A 8 -0.27 -31.81 -1.63
C PHE A 8 -0.53 -31.62 -0.13
N ILE A 9 -1.47 -30.75 0.25
CA ILE A 9 -1.80 -30.44 1.64
C ILE A 9 -3.14 -31.08 1.97
N THR A 10 -3.15 -31.90 3.02
CA THR A 10 -4.40 -32.42 3.60
C THR A 10 -4.73 -31.65 4.86
N GLU A 11 -5.81 -30.87 4.82
CA GLU A 11 -6.30 -30.13 5.97
C GLU A 11 -7.21 -31.04 6.81
N LYS A 12 -7.02 -31.03 8.13
CA LYS A 12 -7.83 -31.81 9.07
C LYS A 12 -8.30 -30.93 10.21
N VAL A 13 -9.57 -31.09 10.56
CA VAL A 13 -10.15 -30.48 11.75
C VAL A 13 -10.32 -31.56 12.82
N HIS A 14 -9.92 -31.28 14.05
CA HIS A 14 -10.05 -32.17 15.19
C HIS A 14 -11.07 -31.57 16.17
N ILE A 15 -12.18 -32.28 16.39
CA ILE A 15 -13.25 -31.86 17.32
C ILE A 15 -13.67 -33.09 18.15
N ASP A 16 -13.68 -32.95 19.47
CA ASP A 16 -14.13 -33.98 20.42
C ASP A 16 -13.46 -35.36 20.20
N GLY A 17 -12.15 -35.34 19.93
CA GLY A 17 -11.35 -36.56 19.71
C GLY A 17 -11.57 -37.22 18.35
N LYS A 18 -12.34 -36.63 17.45
CA LYS A 18 -12.53 -37.08 16.06
C LYS A 18 -11.81 -36.19 15.08
N SER A 19 -11.30 -36.79 14.02
CA SER A 19 -10.63 -36.08 12.91
C SER A 19 -11.52 -36.10 11.66
N PHE A 20 -11.67 -34.94 11.06
CA PHE A 20 -12.39 -34.78 9.79
C PHE A 20 -11.45 -34.17 8.75
N GLU A 21 -11.38 -34.76 7.58
CA GLU A 21 -10.68 -34.17 6.46
C GLU A 21 -11.53 -33.06 5.85
N VAL A 22 -10.94 -31.86 5.74
CA VAL A 22 -11.57 -30.71 5.08
C VAL A 22 -11.10 -30.69 3.64
N LYS A 23 -12.03 -30.83 2.71
CA LYS A 23 -11.69 -30.60 1.31
C LYS A 23 -11.43 -29.12 1.11
N PRO A 24 -10.32 -28.73 0.46
CA PRO A 24 -10.10 -27.34 0.06
C PRO A 24 -11.35 -26.85 -0.67
N THR A 25 -11.83 -25.67 -0.30
CA THR A 25 -12.91 -25.04 -1.05
C THR A 25 -12.41 -24.90 -2.48
N SER A 26 -12.95 -25.69 -3.38
CA SER A 26 -12.71 -25.50 -4.82
C SER A 26 -13.05 -24.06 -5.12
N GLN A 27 -12.24 -23.40 -5.94
CA GLN A 27 -12.40 -22.02 -6.36
C GLN A 27 -13.88 -21.65 -6.40
N MET A 28 -14.28 -20.82 -5.46
CA MET A 28 -15.57 -20.16 -5.57
C MET A 28 -15.42 -19.25 -6.79
N ASP A 29 -16.31 -19.37 -7.76
CA ASP A 29 -16.46 -18.38 -8.79
C ASP A 29 -16.79 -17.06 -8.08
N PHE A 30 -15.76 -16.22 -7.87
CA PHE A 30 -15.97 -14.88 -7.39
C PHE A 30 -16.61 -14.11 -8.54
N GLU A 31 -17.86 -13.72 -8.42
CA GLU A 31 -18.37 -12.64 -9.22
C GLU A 31 -17.47 -11.45 -8.97
N GLU A 32 -16.79 -10.94 -9.99
CA GLU A 32 -16.05 -9.68 -9.90
C GLU A 32 -17.05 -8.59 -9.51
N ILE A 33 -17.02 -8.20 -8.25
CA ILE A 33 -17.82 -7.08 -7.77
C ILE A 33 -17.09 -5.82 -8.24
N TYR A 34 -17.53 -5.30 -9.38
CA TYR A 34 -17.10 -3.98 -9.85
C TYR A 34 -17.72 -2.92 -8.93
N TYR A 35 -16.95 -2.44 -7.98
CA TYR A 35 -17.31 -1.23 -7.28
C TYR A 35 -17.23 -0.06 -8.25
N GLN A 36 -18.35 0.55 -8.56
CA GLN A 36 -18.34 1.84 -9.21
C GLN A 36 -17.67 2.81 -8.23
N LYS A 37 -16.47 3.27 -8.62
CA LYS A 37 -15.73 4.25 -7.85
C LYS A 37 -16.45 5.58 -7.99
N GLU A 38 -17.09 6.02 -6.92
CA GLU A 38 -17.61 7.40 -6.89
C GLU A 38 -16.42 8.35 -6.92
N PRO A 39 -16.46 9.39 -7.77
CA PRO A 39 -15.38 10.37 -7.81
C PRO A 39 -15.27 11.03 -6.43
N TYR A 40 -14.05 11.09 -5.91
CA TYR A 40 -13.76 11.84 -4.70
C TYR A 40 -13.78 13.33 -5.05
N GLU A 41 -14.79 14.03 -4.58
CA GLU A 41 -14.87 15.49 -4.72
C GLU A 41 -13.97 16.14 -3.68
N ASN A 42 -13.09 17.01 -4.15
CA ASN A 42 -12.00 17.56 -3.37
C ASN A 42 -12.10 19.09 -3.31
N ASP A 43 -12.48 19.62 -2.17
CA ASP A 43 -12.45 21.06 -1.90
C ASP A 43 -11.19 21.41 -1.11
N LEU A 44 -10.13 21.78 -1.83
CA LEU A 44 -8.90 22.28 -1.19
C LEU A 44 -9.08 23.75 -0.78
N PRO A 45 -8.67 24.15 0.43
CA PRO A 45 -8.56 25.55 0.79
C PRO A 45 -7.63 26.32 -0.14
N GLU A 46 -7.79 27.65 -0.16
CA GLU A 46 -6.90 28.53 -0.92
C GLU A 46 -5.46 28.40 -0.43
N ILE A 47 -4.53 28.17 -1.36
CA ILE A 47 -3.11 28.04 -1.05
C ILE A 47 -2.48 29.42 -1.08
N ASN A 48 -2.10 29.95 0.09
CA ASN A 48 -1.47 31.25 0.21
C ASN A 48 0.05 31.16 0.10
N SER A 49 0.65 30.12 0.65
CA SER A 49 2.10 29.89 0.60
C SER A 49 2.42 28.39 0.66
N MET A 50 3.64 28.05 0.24
CA MET A 50 4.17 26.69 0.32
C MET A 50 5.30 26.65 1.36
N LEU A 51 5.31 25.60 2.17
CA LEU A 51 6.31 25.36 3.21
C LEU A 51 6.96 24.00 3.01
N THR A 52 8.26 23.94 3.26
CA THR A 52 9.01 22.66 3.20
C THR A 52 8.92 21.94 4.55
N THR A 53 8.56 20.67 4.51
CA THR A 53 8.52 19.79 5.69
C THR A 53 8.84 18.35 5.35
N LYS A 54 9.07 17.52 6.36
CA LYS A 54 9.19 16.07 6.15
C LYS A 54 7.81 15.46 5.87
N PHE A 55 7.75 14.55 4.90
CA PHE A 55 6.52 13.82 4.57
C PHE A 55 5.88 13.19 5.82
N GLY A 56 6.69 12.57 6.67
CA GLY A 56 6.24 11.92 7.90
C GLY A 56 5.71 12.85 8.99
N THR A 57 5.82 14.16 8.84
CA THR A 57 5.19 15.15 9.75
C THR A 57 3.67 15.17 9.57
N LEU A 58 3.22 15.07 8.32
CA LEU A 58 1.81 15.18 7.96
C LEU A 58 1.14 13.81 7.78
N TYR A 59 1.87 12.84 7.24
CA TYR A 59 1.33 11.57 6.80
C TYR A 59 1.96 10.39 7.53
N GLY A 60 1.11 9.43 7.91
CA GLY A 60 1.56 8.14 8.36
C GLY A 60 1.81 7.21 7.16
N THR A 61 2.73 6.25 7.32
CA THR A 61 3.00 5.25 6.29
C THR A 61 3.19 3.87 6.91
N ARG A 62 2.88 2.85 6.14
CA ARG A 62 3.24 1.47 6.44
C ARG A 62 3.47 0.70 5.15
N SER A 63 4.51 -0.10 5.13
CA SER A 63 4.83 -0.93 3.98
C SER A 63 5.16 -2.37 4.39
N GLY A 64 5.13 -3.27 3.43
CA GLY A 64 5.47 -4.67 3.64
C GLY A 64 5.33 -5.52 2.39
N ASP A 65 5.87 -6.72 2.48
CA ASP A 65 5.85 -7.70 1.40
C ASP A 65 4.45 -8.25 1.09
N LYS A 66 4.26 -8.55 -0.18
CA LYS A 66 3.10 -9.23 -0.74
C LYS A 66 3.57 -10.26 -1.78
N GLY A 67 4.16 -11.36 -1.32
CA GLY A 67 4.86 -12.29 -2.21
C GLY A 67 6.07 -11.62 -2.86
N GLY A 68 6.13 -11.59 -4.18
CA GLY A 68 7.18 -10.87 -4.94
C GLY A 68 6.98 -9.37 -5.02
N CYS A 69 5.82 -8.89 -4.61
CA CYS A 69 5.43 -7.49 -4.65
C CYS A 69 5.49 -6.83 -3.27
N ALA A 70 5.22 -5.55 -3.19
CA ALA A 70 5.09 -4.84 -1.91
C ALA A 70 3.90 -3.90 -1.93
N ASN A 71 3.31 -3.65 -0.76
CA ASN A 71 2.38 -2.54 -0.60
C ASN A 71 3.01 -1.42 0.21
N LEU A 72 2.58 -0.19 -0.08
CA LEU A 72 2.89 1.02 0.65
C LEU A 72 1.58 1.77 0.92
N GLY A 73 1.10 1.67 2.14
CA GLY A 73 -0.04 2.45 2.61
C GLY A 73 0.41 3.81 3.12
N VAL A 74 -0.36 4.84 2.80
CA VAL A 74 -0.15 6.22 3.23
C VAL A 74 -1.49 6.77 3.72
N TRP A 75 -1.52 7.41 4.90
CA TRP A 75 -2.76 7.97 5.43
C TRP A 75 -2.56 9.37 5.98
N ALA A 76 -3.62 10.16 5.89
CA ALA A 76 -3.72 11.49 6.45
C ALA A 76 -4.43 11.48 7.82
N LYS A 77 -4.25 12.54 8.60
CA LYS A 77 -4.84 12.69 9.94
C LYS A 77 -6.26 13.29 9.90
N ASN A 78 -6.58 14.02 8.83
CA ASN A 78 -7.87 14.69 8.65
C ASN A 78 -8.22 14.81 7.16
N GLN A 79 -9.41 15.30 6.85
CA GLN A 79 -9.94 15.43 5.50
C GLN A 79 -9.12 16.39 4.62
N GLU A 80 -8.71 17.54 5.16
CA GLU A 80 -7.94 18.54 4.41
C GLU A 80 -6.58 18.00 3.98
N ALA A 81 -5.90 17.30 4.90
CA ALA A 81 -4.62 16.64 4.60
C ALA A 81 -4.81 15.48 3.60
N TYR A 82 -5.94 14.76 3.67
CA TYR A 82 -6.24 13.72 2.69
C TYR A 82 -6.54 14.30 1.31
N ALA A 83 -7.31 15.38 1.28
CA ALA A 83 -7.63 16.09 0.05
C ALA A 83 -6.35 16.49 -0.72
N TYR A 84 -5.39 17.08 0.00
CA TYR A 84 -4.10 17.41 -0.60
C TYR A 84 -3.28 16.16 -0.96
N LEU A 85 -3.23 15.15 -0.10
CA LEU A 85 -2.52 13.89 -0.37
C LEU A 85 -3.02 13.22 -1.64
N PHE A 86 -4.34 13.24 -1.85
CA PHE A 86 -5.00 12.62 -2.99
C PHE A 86 -4.51 13.21 -4.32
N GLU A 87 -4.40 14.53 -4.41
CA GLU A 87 -3.89 15.22 -5.60
C GLU A 87 -2.37 15.16 -5.72
N PHE A 88 -1.68 15.33 -4.60
CA PHE A 88 -0.22 15.44 -4.55
C PHE A 88 0.49 14.11 -4.84
N LEU A 89 0.03 13.02 -4.21
CA LEU A 89 0.77 11.76 -4.25
C LEU A 89 0.25 10.83 -5.37
N THR A 90 0.56 11.20 -6.61
CA THR A 90 0.38 10.34 -7.78
C THR A 90 1.46 9.24 -7.84
N VAL A 91 1.32 8.29 -8.76
CA VAL A 91 2.36 7.27 -9.02
C VAL A 91 3.67 7.93 -9.45
N GLU A 92 3.58 8.93 -10.33
CA GLU A 92 4.72 9.70 -10.83
C GLU A 92 5.43 10.42 -9.67
N LYS A 93 4.64 11.10 -8.81
CA LYS A 93 5.19 11.81 -7.65
C LYS A 93 5.84 10.84 -6.65
N LEU A 94 5.26 9.67 -6.46
CA LEU A 94 5.87 8.64 -5.62
C LEU A 94 7.23 8.18 -6.19
N LYS A 95 7.32 7.98 -7.50
CA LYS A 95 8.57 7.62 -8.19
C LYS A 95 9.62 8.73 -8.13
N ASP A 96 9.21 9.99 -8.16
CA ASP A 96 10.11 11.14 -7.98
C ASP A 96 10.67 11.19 -6.55
N LEU A 97 9.84 10.96 -5.56
CA LEU A 97 10.25 10.93 -4.15
C LEU A 97 11.09 9.69 -3.82
N LEU A 98 10.81 8.57 -4.46
CA LEU A 98 11.49 7.29 -4.27
C LEU A 98 12.07 6.79 -5.60
N PRO A 99 13.22 7.32 -6.06
CA PRO A 99 13.80 6.97 -7.37
C PRO A 99 14.07 5.47 -7.57
N ASP A 100 14.24 4.71 -6.49
CA ASP A 100 14.38 3.26 -6.52
C ASP A 100 13.15 2.54 -7.08
N LEU A 101 12.01 3.22 -7.15
CA LEU A 101 10.75 2.70 -7.69
C LEU A 101 10.55 3.02 -9.17
N LYS A 102 11.45 3.75 -9.80
CA LYS A 102 11.29 4.32 -11.15
C LYS A 102 10.89 3.27 -12.20
N ASP A 103 11.54 2.11 -12.15
CA ASP A 103 11.42 1.07 -13.18
C ASP A 103 10.32 0.03 -12.84
N TYR A 104 9.64 0.16 -11.70
CA TYR A 104 8.58 -0.75 -11.31
C TYR A 104 7.20 -0.29 -11.77
N GLU A 105 6.34 -1.23 -12.10
CA GLU A 105 4.91 -1.00 -12.27
C GLU A 105 4.28 -0.79 -10.90
N ILE A 106 3.38 0.22 -10.79
CA ILE A 106 2.76 0.58 -9.53
C ILE A 106 1.28 0.86 -9.76
N ASP A 107 0.43 0.13 -9.05
CA ASP A 107 -0.99 0.46 -8.95
C ASP A 107 -1.23 1.37 -7.76
N ARG A 108 -2.12 2.36 -7.93
CA ARG A 108 -2.58 3.26 -6.88
C ARG A 108 -4.05 3.01 -6.58
N TYR A 109 -4.33 2.76 -5.31
CA TYR A 109 -5.68 2.55 -4.79
C TYR A 109 -6.04 3.65 -3.80
N GLU A 110 -7.26 4.16 -3.93
CA GLU A 110 -7.80 5.24 -3.11
C GLU A 110 -8.78 4.67 -2.10
N LEU A 111 -8.62 5.05 -0.85
CA LEU A 111 -9.38 4.57 0.29
C LEU A 111 -9.92 5.76 1.10
N PRO A 112 -10.85 6.58 0.51
CA PRO A 112 -11.30 7.83 1.11
C PRO A 112 -11.97 7.64 2.47
N ASN A 113 -12.67 6.53 2.69
CA ASN A 113 -13.33 6.24 3.97
C ASN A 113 -12.37 6.14 5.17
N ILE A 114 -11.09 5.89 4.91
CA ILE A 114 -10.05 5.82 5.94
C ILE A 114 -8.91 6.81 5.65
N LEU A 115 -9.18 7.83 4.82
CA LEU A 115 -8.25 8.91 4.47
C LEU A 115 -6.88 8.41 4.00
N SER A 116 -6.87 7.38 3.15
CA SER A 116 -5.65 6.65 2.80
C SER A 116 -5.51 6.41 1.32
N LEU A 117 -4.26 6.27 0.89
CA LEU A 117 -3.86 5.73 -0.40
C LEU A 117 -3.07 4.44 -0.16
N ASN A 118 -3.17 3.49 -1.08
CA ASN A 118 -2.29 2.32 -1.08
C ASN A 118 -1.65 2.17 -2.45
N PHE A 119 -0.35 1.97 -2.47
CA PHE A 119 0.44 1.69 -3.66
C PHE A 119 0.88 0.24 -3.63
N TYR A 120 0.62 -0.48 -4.72
CA TYR A 120 1.05 -1.85 -4.90
C TYR A 120 2.19 -1.85 -5.92
N VAL A 121 3.39 -2.19 -5.47
CA VAL A 121 4.60 -2.18 -6.28
C VAL A 121 4.88 -3.60 -6.74
N HIS A 122 4.76 -3.82 -8.06
CA HIS A 122 4.94 -5.13 -8.65
C HIS A 122 6.42 -5.54 -8.67
N ASP A 123 6.68 -6.81 -8.44
CA ASP A 123 7.95 -7.53 -8.59
C ASP A 123 9.19 -6.92 -7.88
N ILE A 124 8.96 -5.97 -6.97
CA ILE A 124 10.05 -5.28 -6.23
C ILE A 124 10.88 -6.24 -5.37
N LEU A 125 10.29 -7.36 -4.94
CA LEU A 125 10.94 -8.40 -4.14
C LEU A 125 11.26 -9.66 -4.97
N GLN A 126 11.11 -9.60 -6.29
CA GLN A 126 11.33 -10.71 -7.20
C GLN A 126 10.40 -11.91 -6.87
N GLU A 127 10.94 -13.08 -6.57
CA GLU A 127 10.16 -14.25 -6.19
C GLU A 127 9.73 -14.26 -4.71
N GLY A 128 10.00 -13.18 -3.97
CA GLY A 128 9.60 -12.98 -2.58
C GLY A 128 10.76 -12.82 -1.61
N VAL A 129 10.43 -12.72 -0.34
CA VAL A 129 11.34 -12.38 0.77
C VAL A 129 12.60 -13.26 0.83
N SER A 130 12.46 -14.55 0.51
CA SER A 130 13.59 -15.50 0.61
C SER A 130 14.57 -15.45 -0.56
N SER A 131 14.18 -14.83 -1.68
CA SER A 131 14.98 -14.72 -2.90
C SER A 131 15.41 -13.29 -3.21
N SER A 132 14.75 -12.31 -2.62
CA SER A 132 15.06 -10.91 -2.85
C SER A 132 16.48 -10.55 -2.45
N THR A 133 17.20 -9.90 -3.35
CA THR A 133 18.55 -9.38 -3.12
C THR A 133 18.57 -7.98 -2.53
N ARG A 134 17.39 -7.37 -2.30
CA ARG A 134 17.28 -6.04 -1.69
C ARG A 134 17.70 -6.09 -0.21
N LEU A 135 18.34 -5.01 0.26
CA LEU A 135 18.64 -4.85 1.69
C LEU A 135 17.35 -4.86 2.52
N ASP A 136 16.28 -4.24 2.00
CA ASP A 136 14.94 -4.30 2.57
C ASP A 136 14.13 -5.43 1.91
N GLY A 137 14.52 -6.67 2.17
CA GLY A 137 13.92 -7.87 1.57
C GLY A 137 12.45 -8.09 1.90
N GLN A 138 11.90 -7.36 2.87
CA GLN A 138 10.48 -7.39 3.24
C GLN A 138 9.75 -6.09 2.89
N ALA A 139 10.39 -5.14 2.22
CA ALA A 139 9.85 -3.83 1.88
C ALA A 139 9.27 -3.06 3.11
N LYS A 140 9.76 -3.32 4.32
CA LYS A 140 9.26 -2.71 5.55
C LYS A 140 9.78 -1.30 5.77
N SER A 141 10.97 -0.98 5.26
CA SER A 141 11.54 0.36 5.35
C SER A 141 11.10 1.30 4.23
N LEU A 142 10.36 0.82 3.22
CA LEU A 142 9.89 1.63 2.10
C LEU A 142 9.04 2.82 2.57
N GLY A 143 8.13 2.58 3.53
CA GLY A 143 7.32 3.63 4.14
C GLY A 143 8.17 4.64 4.93
N GLU A 144 9.16 4.18 5.69
CA GLU A 144 10.06 5.07 6.44
C GLU A 144 10.94 5.90 5.51
N TYR A 145 11.34 5.33 4.37
CA TYR A 145 12.08 6.07 3.35
C TYR A 145 11.24 7.22 2.77
N LEU A 146 9.95 6.98 2.49
CA LEU A 146 9.03 8.05 2.08
C LEU A 146 8.87 9.11 3.17
N ARG A 147 8.69 8.71 4.42
CA ARG A 147 8.54 9.64 5.57
C ARG A 147 9.72 10.60 5.74
N ALA A 148 10.92 10.17 5.37
CA ALA A 148 12.13 10.96 5.49
C ALA A 148 12.29 12.02 4.38
N LYS A 149 11.46 12.00 3.34
CA LYS A 149 11.56 12.94 2.21
C LYS A 149 11.08 14.33 2.60
N ASP A 150 11.78 15.34 2.09
CA ASP A 150 11.32 16.72 2.13
C ASP A 150 10.29 16.92 1.02
N ILE A 151 9.19 17.57 1.37
CA ILE A 151 8.11 17.93 0.46
C ILE A 151 7.70 19.37 0.66
N GLU A 152 7.23 20.01 -0.40
CA GLU A 152 6.57 21.31 -0.32
C GLU A 152 5.07 21.10 -0.18
N VAL A 153 4.47 21.74 0.78
CA VAL A 153 3.05 21.62 1.11
C VAL A 153 2.43 22.98 1.41
N PRO A 154 1.12 23.16 1.19
CA PRO A 154 0.41 24.36 1.60
C PRO A 154 0.54 24.63 3.10
N ASP A 155 0.62 25.90 3.45
CA ASP A 155 0.76 26.39 4.83
C ASP A 155 -0.39 25.96 5.74
N PHE A 156 -1.62 25.83 5.23
CA PHE A 156 -2.78 25.39 6.00
C PHE A 156 -2.64 23.94 6.55
N LEU A 157 -1.74 23.13 6.01
CA LEU A 157 -1.50 21.77 6.49
C LEU A 157 -0.56 21.71 7.72
N ILE A 158 0.17 22.78 8.01
CA ILE A 158 1.20 22.82 9.06
C ILE A 158 0.72 23.59 10.29
N ASN A 159 -0.27 24.46 10.14
CA ASN A 159 -0.84 25.33 11.19
C ASN A 159 -1.85 24.62 12.10
#